data_879a48e092fdb3a91cbcb659ef2f3f23
#
_entry.id   879a48e092fdb3a91cbcb659ef2f3f23
#
_cell.length_a   1.000
_cell.length_b   1.000
_cell.length_c   1.000
_cell.angle_alpha   90.00
_cell.angle_beta   90.00
_cell.angle_gamma   90.00
#
_symmetry.space_group_name_H-M   'P 1'
#
loop_
_entity.id
_entity.type
_entity.pdbx_description
1 polymer ?
#
loop_
_entity_poly.entity_id
_entity_poly.type
_entity_poly.pdbx_seq_one_letter_code
_entity_poly.pdbx_strand_id
1 'polypeptide(L)'
;QQLLLKEESHFDKVVDPAGGSYYVENLTEALAEQAWKLFLQVEDEGGMLALVKAGKVQEAVNATNATRHENAAKRKESLLGTNQFPNIKEMSEGRAPKTCNCCCKAEGQATIATLDSSRIASEFEALRLQTEASGRRPKVFMLTIGNLAMRQPRAQFSGNFFGCAGYEIIDNLGFKTVEEGAEAARKAGADIVVLCSSDDEYAEYGPAAFKAVGDSAIFVIAGNPACIEDLKAAGIENYVHVRCNVLETLRDFNSKLNIK
;
A
#
# COMPACT_ATOMS: atom_id res chain seq x y z
N GLN A 1 21.87 -9.77 6.51
CA GLN A 1 22.30 -9.56 5.11
C GLN A 1 23.83 -9.49 4.99
N GLN A 2 24.50 -8.65 5.78
CA GLN A 2 25.95 -8.46 5.68
C GLN A 2 26.72 -9.76 5.97
N LEU A 3 26.31 -10.52 6.98
CA LEU A 3 26.92 -11.81 7.29
C LEU A 3 26.67 -12.84 6.20
N LEU A 4 25.49 -12.91 5.61
CA LEU A 4 25.20 -13.81 4.49
C LEU A 4 26.08 -13.50 3.26
N LEU A 5 26.24 -12.23 2.92
CA LEU A 5 27.09 -11.79 1.81
C LEU A 5 28.57 -12.13 2.07
N LYS A 6 29.02 -12.05 3.31
CA LYS A 6 30.39 -12.37 3.69
C LYS A 6 30.61 -13.88 3.80
N GLU A 7 29.85 -14.56 4.65
CA GLU A 7 30.15 -15.95 5.05
C GLU A 7 29.61 -17.00 4.07
N GLU A 8 28.49 -16.73 3.39
CA GLU A 8 27.89 -17.67 2.44
C GLU A 8 28.21 -17.32 0.98
N SER A 9 28.09 -16.05 0.60
CA SER A 9 28.38 -15.61 -0.78
C SER A 9 29.87 -15.34 -1.03
N HIS A 10 30.67 -15.26 0.03
CA HIS A 10 32.11 -15.04 -0.01
C HIS A 10 32.58 -13.82 -0.81
N PHE A 11 31.78 -12.74 -0.83
CA PHE A 11 32.10 -11.51 -1.57
C PHE A 11 33.32 -10.77 -1.03
N ASP A 12 33.76 -11.09 0.19
CA ASP A 12 34.98 -10.57 0.81
C ASP A 12 36.26 -11.27 0.33
N LYS A 13 36.16 -12.36 -0.47
CA LYS A 13 37.31 -13.13 -0.94
C LYS A 13 37.92 -12.57 -2.22
N VAL A 14 37.25 -11.65 -2.90
CA VAL A 14 37.72 -11.02 -4.13
C VAL A 14 37.59 -9.49 -3.97
N VAL A 15 38.48 -8.75 -4.61
CA VAL A 15 38.51 -7.28 -4.52
C VAL A 15 37.31 -6.66 -5.20
N ASP A 16 36.93 -7.19 -6.36
CA ASP A 16 35.78 -6.73 -7.13
C ASP A 16 34.99 -7.94 -7.67
N PRO A 17 33.95 -8.39 -6.94
CA PRO A 17 33.17 -9.56 -7.34
C PRO A 17 32.37 -9.36 -8.62
N ALA A 18 32.12 -8.13 -9.06
CA ALA A 18 31.39 -7.80 -10.28
C ALA A 18 32.30 -7.32 -11.43
N GLY A 19 33.61 -7.24 -11.20
CA GLY A 19 34.59 -6.75 -12.17
C GLY A 19 34.55 -7.49 -13.50
N GLY A 20 34.54 -6.77 -14.60
CA GLY A 20 34.46 -7.30 -15.97
C GLY A 20 33.03 -7.68 -16.42
N SER A 21 32.02 -7.50 -15.59
CA SER A 21 30.62 -7.62 -16.03
C SER A 21 30.24 -6.40 -16.84
N TYR A 22 30.01 -6.57 -18.14
CA TYR A 22 29.65 -5.45 -19.04
C TYR A 22 28.45 -4.64 -18.54
N TYR A 23 27.45 -5.29 -17.98
CA TYR A 23 26.27 -4.62 -17.43
C TYR A 23 26.62 -3.74 -16.24
N VAL A 24 27.38 -4.28 -15.28
CA VAL A 24 27.76 -3.56 -14.06
C VAL A 24 28.68 -2.40 -14.37
N GLU A 25 29.67 -2.60 -15.25
CA GLU A 25 30.60 -1.53 -15.68
C GLU A 25 29.84 -0.38 -16.37
N ASN A 26 28.99 -0.70 -17.34
CA ASN A 26 28.17 0.32 -18.04
C ASN A 26 27.22 1.05 -17.09
N LEU A 27 26.61 0.34 -16.14
CA LEU A 27 25.73 0.97 -15.15
C LEU A 27 26.51 1.89 -14.20
N THR A 28 27.69 1.46 -13.77
CA THR A 28 28.59 2.27 -12.92
C THR A 28 29.01 3.56 -13.62
N GLU A 29 29.41 3.46 -14.90
CA GLU A 29 29.76 4.62 -15.70
C GLU A 29 28.58 5.58 -15.88
N ALA A 30 27.40 5.06 -16.24
CA ALA A 30 26.19 5.86 -16.39
C ALA A 30 25.78 6.58 -15.10
N LEU A 31 25.89 5.91 -13.94
CA LEU A 31 25.63 6.53 -12.63
C LEU A 31 26.67 7.62 -12.32
N ALA A 32 27.96 7.36 -12.60
CA ALA A 32 29.04 8.34 -12.39
C ALA A 32 28.83 9.59 -13.25
N GLU A 33 28.47 9.42 -14.52
CA GLU A 33 28.15 10.54 -15.41
C GLU A 33 26.96 11.38 -14.91
N GLN A 34 25.88 10.74 -14.45
CA GLN A 34 24.72 11.47 -13.94
C GLN A 34 25.06 12.21 -12.63
N ALA A 35 25.80 11.56 -11.73
CA ALA A 35 26.27 12.19 -10.50
C ALA A 35 27.17 13.40 -10.80
N TRP A 36 28.06 13.30 -11.78
CA TRP A 36 28.93 14.39 -12.21
C TRP A 36 28.14 15.55 -12.82
N LYS A 37 27.16 15.29 -13.66
CA LYS A 37 26.28 16.33 -14.21
C LYS A 37 25.53 17.08 -13.12
N LEU A 38 25.00 16.34 -12.11
CA LEU A 38 24.33 16.95 -10.96
C LEU A 38 25.30 17.81 -10.13
N PHE A 39 26.53 17.33 -9.91
CA PHE A 39 27.56 18.09 -9.22
C PHE A 39 27.88 19.43 -9.95
N LEU A 40 28.09 19.39 -11.26
CA LEU A 40 28.33 20.59 -12.03
C LEU A 40 27.15 21.58 -11.96
N GLN A 41 25.94 21.10 -12.01
CA GLN A 41 24.72 21.91 -11.82
C GLN A 41 24.74 22.66 -10.49
N VAL A 42 25.08 21.96 -9.40
CA VAL A 42 25.19 22.54 -8.06
C VAL A 42 26.27 23.63 -8.01
N GLU A 43 27.42 23.41 -8.65
CA GLU A 43 28.52 24.40 -8.69
C GLU A 43 28.13 25.63 -9.54
N ASP A 44 27.52 25.43 -10.71
CA ASP A 44 27.08 26.52 -11.59
C ASP A 44 26.03 27.42 -10.93
N GLU A 45 25.20 26.86 -10.03
CA GLU A 45 24.20 27.61 -9.28
C GLU A 45 24.72 28.27 -7.99
N GLY A 46 26.04 28.28 -7.77
CA GLY A 46 26.71 28.96 -6.66
C GLY A 46 27.08 28.04 -5.48
N GLY A 47 27.03 26.74 -5.68
CA GLY A 47 27.47 25.71 -4.76
C GLY A 47 26.40 25.29 -3.74
N MET A 48 26.65 24.17 -3.09
CA MET A 48 25.67 23.50 -2.18
C MET A 48 25.14 24.45 -1.08
N LEU A 49 25.98 25.26 -0.46
CA LEU A 49 25.54 26.14 0.62
C LEU A 49 24.53 27.21 0.16
N ALA A 50 24.73 27.76 -1.05
CA ALA A 50 23.83 28.75 -1.62
C ALA A 50 22.46 28.10 -1.93
N LEU A 51 22.47 26.92 -2.53
CA LEU A 51 21.24 26.15 -2.84
C LEU A 51 20.46 25.74 -1.58
N VAL A 52 21.15 25.30 -0.53
CA VAL A 52 20.49 24.97 0.75
C VAL A 52 19.85 26.21 1.38
N LYS A 53 20.53 27.37 1.38
CA LYS A 53 19.95 28.62 1.87
C LYS A 53 18.77 29.10 1.04
N ALA A 54 18.82 28.89 -0.28
CA ALA A 54 17.73 29.21 -1.21
C ALA A 54 16.53 28.22 -1.13
N GLY A 55 16.68 27.09 -0.44
CA GLY A 55 15.63 26.07 -0.34
C GLY A 55 15.55 25.12 -1.55
N LYS A 56 16.37 25.26 -2.56
CA LYS A 56 16.31 24.47 -3.81
C LYS A 56 16.61 22.99 -3.59
N VAL A 57 17.58 22.68 -2.71
CA VAL A 57 17.88 21.28 -2.34
C VAL A 57 16.68 20.63 -1.66
N GLN A 58 16.06 21.35 -0.73
CA GLN A 58 14.90 20.88 0.00
C GLN A 58 13.69 20.65 -0.93
N GLU A 59 13.48 21.56 -1.86
CA GLU A 59 12.42 21.42 -2.88
C GLU A 59 12.60 20.15 -3.71
N ALA A 60 13.80 19.92 -4.26
CA ALA A 60 14.11 18.76 -5.07
C ALA A 60 13.96 17.43 -4.29
N VAL A 61 14.46 17.39 -3.06
CA VAL A 61 14.34 16.22 -2.18
C VAL A 61 12.88 15.96 -1.80
N ASN A 62 12.15 17.00 -1.40
CA ASN A 62 10.74 16.87 -0.99
C ASN A 62 9.85 16.46 -2.18
N ALA A 63 10.11 16.94 -3.39
CA ALA A 63 9.42 16.50 -4.60
C ALA A 63 9.64 15.01 -4.89
N THR A 64 10.89 14.54 -4.75
CA THR A 64 11.20 13.11 -4.86
C THR A 64 10.51 12.29 -3.77
N ASN A 65 10.52 12.77 -2.53
CA ASN A 65 9.83 12.10 -1.41
C ASN A 65 8.32 12.00 -1.66
N ALA A 66 7.67 13.08 -2.10
CA ALA A 66 6.25 13.08 -2.44
C ALA A 66 5.92 12.05 -3.54
N THR A 67 6.75 11.96 -4.59
CA THR A 67 6.60 10.95 -5.64
C THR A 67 6.73 9.52 -5.10
N ARG A 68 7.67 9.29 -4.17
CA ARG A 68 7.83 7.98 -3.52
C ARG A 68 6.64 7.61 -2.65
N HIS A 69 6.10 8.54 -1.87
CA HIS A 69 4.88 8.35 -1.08
C HIS A 69 3.68 8.01 -1.98
N GLU A 70 3.51 8.71 -3.10
CA GLU A 70 2.47 8.38 -4.08
C GLU A 70 2.65 6.99 -4.69
N ASN A 71 3.89 6.61 -5.03
CA ASN A 71 4.18 5.28 -5.55
C ASN A 71 3.92 4.19 -4.50
N ALA A 72 4.24 4.42 -3.24
CA ALA A 72 3.91 3.50 -2.15
C ALA A 72 2.40 3.40 -1.94
N ALA A 73 1.67 4.52 -1.96
CA ALA A 73 0.21 4.56 -1.82
C ALA A 73 -0.49 3.76 -2.94
N LYS A 74 0.05 3.75 -4.16
CA LYS A 74 -0.45 3.02 -5.34
C LYS A 74 0.19 1.62 -5.50
N ARG A 75 1.01 1.16 -4.56
CA ARG A 75 1.77 -0.11 -4.65
C ARG A 75 2.71 -0.22 -5.86
N LYS A 76 3.09 0.88 -6.50
CA LYS A 76 4.16 0.91 -7.49
C LYS A 76 5.53 0.68 -6.84
N GLU A 77 5.71 1.18 -5.61
CA GLU A 77 6.81 0.85 -4.72
C GLU A 77 6.31 -0.09 -3.62
N SER A 78 6.84 -1.33 -3.62
CA SER A 78 6.42 -2.36 -2.67
C SER A 78 7.17 -2.25 -1.35
N LEU A 79 6.42 -2.09 -0.26
CA LEU A 79 6.92 -2.13 1.11
C LEU A 79 6.42 -3.41 1.76
N LEU A 80 7.23 -4.46 1.70
CA LEU A 80 6.90 -5.77 2.20
C LEU A 80 6.53 -5.71 3.69
N GLY A 81 5.38 -6.28 4.05
CA GLY A 81 4.83 -6.23 5.40
C GLY A 81 4.03 -4.96 5.72
N THR A 82 4.02 -3.96 4.84
CA THR A 82 3.32 -2.68 5.03
C THR A 82 2.19 -2.50 4.02
N ASN A 83 2.52 -2.21 2.75
CA ASN A 83 1.52 -2.08 1.68
C ASN A 83 1.36 -3.35 0.85
N GLN A 84 2.24 -4.34 1.06
CA GLN A 84 2.21 -5.66 0.44
C GLN A 84 2.45 -6.73 1.51
N PHE A 85 1.63 -7.79 1.49
CA PHE A 85 1.73 -8.93 2.41
C PHE A 85 1.85 -8.53 3.89
N PRO A 86 0.92 -7.70 4.42
CA PRO A 86 0.94 -7.33 5.82
C PRO A 86 0.70 -8.56 6.71
N ASN A 87 1.32 -8.57 7.90
CA ASN A 87 0.96 -9.55 8.90
C ASN A 87 -0.41 -9.19 9.51
N ILE A 88 -1.43 -9.92 9.10
CA ILE A 88 -2.82 -9.67 9.50
C ILE A 88 -3.03 -9.88 11.01
N LYS A 89 -2.23 -10.74 11.64
CA LYS A 89 -2.37 -11.07 13.07
C LYS A 89 -1.59 -10.15 14.00
N GLU A 90 -0.69 -9.35 13.45
CA GLU A 90 0.13 -8.46 14.23
C GLU A 90 -0.68 -7.27 14.75
N MET A 91 -0.49 -6.96 16.02
CA MET A 91 -1.00 -5.75 16.67
C MET A 91 0.19 -4.93 17.16
N SER A 92 0.08 -3.62 17.09
CA SER A 92 1.17 -2.72 17.52
C SER A 92 1.42 -2.75 19.02
N GLU A 93 0.44 -3.21 19.82
CA GLU A 93 0.50 -3.27 21.30
C GLU A 93 1.03 -1.97 21.93
N GLY A 94 0.70 -0.84 21.35
CA GLY A 94 1.20 0.46 21.79
C GLY A 94 2.64 0.76 21.38
N ARG A 95 3.26 -0.09 20.58
CA ARG A 95 4.57 0.16 19.96
C ARG A 95 4.41 1.07 18.73
N ALA A 96 3.73 2.21 18.91
CA ALA A 96 3.77 3.24 17.88
C ALA A 96 5.24 3.51 17.53
N PRO A 97 5.61 3.60 16.25
CA PRO A 97 6.96 3.96 15.89
C PRO A 97 7.27 5.25 16.61
N LYS A 98 8.22 5.18 17.55
CA LYS A 98 8.66 6.39 18.23
C LYS A 98 9.19 7.29 17.13
N THR A 99 8.45 8.35 16.82
CA THR A 99 9.02 9.44 16.03
C THR A 99 10.34 9.75 16.72
N CYS A 100 11.44 9.63 15.97
CA CYS A 100 12.74 9.91 16.54
C CYS A 100 12.74 11.39 16.96
N ASN A 101 12.44 11.64 18.23
CA ASN A 101 12.56 12.96 18.83
C ASN A 101 14.04 13.33 19.08
N CYS A 102 14.97 12.45 18.67
CA CYS A 102 16.41 12.65 18.86
C CYS A 102 17.01 13.66 17.87
N CYS A 103 16.33 13.97 16.76
CA CYS A 103 16.77 15.05 15.88
C CYS A 103 16.18 16.34 16.41
N CYS A 104 16.86 16.91 17.39
CA CYS A 104 16.84 18.34 17.74
C CYS A 104 15.52 19.05 17.33
N LYS A 105 14.55 19.10 18.24
CA LYS A 105 13.70 20.28 18.27
C LYS A 105 14.66 21.44 18.46
N ALA A 106 15.13 22.02 17.36
CA ALA A 106 15.78 23.31 17.42
C ALA A 106 14.75 24.21 18.11
N GLU A 107 15.04 24.61 19.34
CA GLU A 107 14.28 25.66 20.01
C GLU A 107 14.55 26.94 19.21
N GLY A 108 13.74 27.16 18.17
CA GLY A 108 13.86 28.31 17.30
C GLY A 108 13.05 28.13 16.01
N GLN A 109 12.61 29.23 15.46
CA GLN A 109 11.95 29.25 14.16
C GLN A 109 12.97 28.90 13.08
N ALA A 110 12.69 27.88 12.27
CA ALA A 110 13.58 27.49 11.17
C ALA A 110 13.77 28.70 10.24
N THR A 111 15.02 29.08 9.99
CA THR A 111 15.38 30.21 9.13
C THR A 111 15.44 29.83 7.65
N ILE A 112 15.45 28.54 7.36
CA ILE A 112 15.46 27.97 6.01
C ILE A 112 14.41 26.84 5.91
N ALA A 113 13.99 26.52 4.70
CA ALA A 113 13.10 25.41 4.45
C ALA A 113 13.68 24.10 4.99
N THR A 114 12.84 23.24 5.56
CA THR A 114 13.24 21.95 6.12
C THR A 114 12.97 20.82 5.16
N LEU A 115 13.72 19.73 5.28
CA LEU A 115 13.42 18.47 4.60
C LEU A 115 12.24 17.77 5.27
N ASP A 116 11.37 17.17 4.49
CA ASP A 116 10.40 16.21 4.98
C ASP A 116 11.13 14.92 5.33
N SER A 117 11.20 14.60 6.61
CA SER A 117 11.85 13.40 7.15
C SER A 117 10.89 12.25 7.39
N SER A 118 9.67 12.31 6.84
CA SER A 118 8.69 11.24 6.96
C SER A 118 9.21 9.95 6.31
N ARG A 119 8.98 8.81 6.98
CA ARG A 119 9.30 7.51 6.41
C ARG A 119 8.22 7.12 5.40
N ILE A 120 8.60 6.49 4.31
CA ILE A 120 7.68 6.06 3.24
C ILE A 120 6.55 5.15 3.75
N ALA A 121 6.75 4.42 4.86
CA ALA A 121 5.74 3.57 5.49
C ALA A 121 4.80 4.32 6.44
N SER A 122 5.15 5.57 6.84
CA SER A 122 4.49 6.28 7.96
C SER A 122 2.99 6.46 7.78
N GLU A 123 2.51 6.65 6.56
CA GLU A 123 1.09 6.84 6.28
C GLU A 123 0.27 5.55 6.44
N PHE A 124 0.81 4.40 6.00
CA PHE A 124 0.18 3.10 6.23
C PHE A 124 0.24 2.69 7.70
N GLU A 125 1.34 2.98 8.38
CA GLU A 125 1.46 2.76 9.82
C GLU A 125 0.43 3.60 10.59
N ALA A 126 0.29 4.87 10.26
CA ALA A 126 -0.71 5.75 10.87
C ALA A 126 -2.15 5.23 10.64
N LEU A 127 -2.46 4.80 9.41
CA LEU A 127 -3.76 4.21 9.09
C LEU A 127 -4.04 2.96 9.94
N ARG A 128 -3.07 2.07 10.06
CA ARG A 128 -3.19 0.85 10.87
C ARG A 128 -3.34 1.16 12.35
N LEU A 129 -2.53 2.08 12.89
CA LEU A 129 -2.64 2.53 14.27
C LEU A 129 -3.98 3.18 14.58
N GLN A 130 -4.54 3.93 13.63
CA GLN A 130 -5.88 4.52 13.74
C GLN A 130 -6.94 3.42 13.87
N THR A 131 -6.85 2.37 13.04
CA THR A 131 -7.75 1.21 13.14
C THR A 131 -7.61 0.51 14.49
N GLU A 132 -6.39 0.27 14.96
CA GLU A 132 -6.14 -0.37 16.26
C GLU A 132 -6.62 0.49 17.44
N ALA A 133 -6.40 1.80 17.39
CA ALA A 133 -6.82 2.74 18.44
C ALA A 133 -8.33 2.85 18.59
N SER A 134 -9.11 2.54 17.55
CA SER A 134 -10.56 2.53 17.60
C SER A 134 -11.13 1.42 18.52
N GLY A 135 -10.29 0.47 18.96
CA GLY A 135 -10.69 -0.70 19.76
C GLY A 135 -11.58 -1.68 18.99
N ARG A 136 -11.86 -1.40 17.72
CA ARG A 136 -12.65 -2.24 16.83
C ARG A 136 -11.81 -2.69 15.65
N ARG A 137 -11.86 -3.97 15.33
CA ARG A 137 -11.20 -4.52 14.15
C ARG A 137 -12.26 -4.88 13.12
N PRO A 138 -12.43 -4.08 12.05
CA PRO A 138 -13.43 -4.35 11.03
C PRO A 138 -13.22 -5.71 10.38
N LYS A 139 -14.32 -6.43 10.17
CA LYS A 139 -14.33 -7.76 9.55
C LYS A 139 -14.64 -7.65 8.05
N VAL A 140 -13.71 -8.14 7.24
CA VAL A 140 -13.84 -8.18 5.78
C VAL A 140 -14.07 -9.62 5.34
N PHE A 141 -15.25 -9.88 4.82
CA PHE A 141 -15.67 -11.22 4.38
C PHE A 141 -15.46 -11.36 2.87
N MET A 142 -14.72 -12.40 2.46
CA MET A 142 -14.50 -12.72 1.06
C MET A 142 -15.64 -13.60 0.54
N LEU A 143 -16.62 -13.00 -0.16
CA LEU A 143 -17.68 -13.75 -0.81
C LEU A 143 -17.13 -14.28 -2.14
N THR A 144 -16.56 -15.49 -2.11
CA THR A 144 -15.96 -16.17 -3.25
C THR A 144 -16.99 -17.04 -3.95
N ILE A 145 -17.24 -16.79 -5.24
CA ILE A 145 -18.23 -17.52 -6.06
C ILE A 145 -17.74 -17.63 -7.51
N GLY A 146 -18.30 -18.55 -8.27
CA GLY A 146 -18.00 -18.71 -9.68
C GLY A 146 -16.65 -19.39 -9.97
N ASN A 147 -15.97 -18.94 -10.99
CA ASN A 147 -14.75 -19.56 -11.51
C ASN A 147 -13.63 -19.63 -10.47
N LEU A 148 -13.21 -20.86 -10.14
CA LEU A 148 -12.19 -21.14 -9.11
C LEU A 148 -10.83 -20.48 -9.43
N ALA A 149 -10.43 -20.47 -10.69
CA ALA A 149 -9.13 -19.94 -11.12
C ALA A 149 -9.05 -18.41 -10.93
N MET A 150 -10.19 -17.72 -10.93
CA MET A 150 -10.25 -16.26 -10.79
C MET A 150 -10.66 -15.81 -9.37
N ARG A 151 -11.62 -16.50 -8.74
CA ARG A 151 -12.12 -16.09 -7.42
C ARG A 151 -11.06 -16.13 -6.31
N GLN A 152 -10.16 -17.12 -6.34
CA GLN A 152 -9.11 -17.27 -5.33
C GLN A 152 -8.05 -16.16 -5.41
N PRO A 153 -7.45 -15.84 -6.57
CA PRO A 153 -6.56 -14.69 -6.71
C PRO A 153 -7.24 -13.37 -6.32
N ARG A 154 -8.53 -13.19 -6.61
CA ARG A 154 -9.29 -11.99 -6.22
C ARG A 154 -9.45 -11.90 -4.71
N ALA A 155 -9.80 -13.00 -4.03
CA ALA A 155 -9.88 -13.05 -2.58
C ALA A 155 -8.52 -12.77 -1.93
N GLN A 156 -7.45 -13.37 -2.45
CA GLN A 156 -6.10 -13.18 -1.96
C GLN A 156 -5.61 -11.73 -2.14
N PHE A 157 -5.90 -11.12 -3.30
CA PHE A 157 -5.61 -9.71 -3.55
C PHE A 157 -6.38 -8.81 -2.56
N SER A 158 -7.67 -9.05 -2.38
CA SER A 158 -8.52 -8.24 -1.50
C SER A 158 -8.14 -8.42 -0.02
N GLY A 159 -7.81 -9.64 0.40
CA GLY A 159 -7.31 -9.90 1.75
C GLY A 159 -6.01 -9.16 2.04
N ASN A 160 -5.09 -9.16 1.08
CA ASN A 160 -3.86 -8.37 1.16
C ASN A 160 -4.17 -6.85 1.17
N PHE A 161 -5.15 -6.39 0.40
CA PHE A 161 -5.55 -5.00 0.30
C PHE A 161 -6.06 -4.48 1.66
N PHE A 162 -7.09 -5.11 2.21
CA PHE A 162 -7.70 -4.70 3.47
C PHE A 162 -6.82 -5.00 4.68
N GLY A 163 -5.97 -6.02 4.59
CA GLY A 163 -4.99 -6.35 5.62
C GLY A 163 -3.99 -5.22 5.90
N CYS A 164 -3.71 -4.35 4.92
CA CYS A 164 -2.83 -3.18 5.11
C CYS A 164 -3.39 -2.18 6.12
N ALA A 165 -4.71 -2.09 6.28
CA ALA A 165 -5.35 -1.27 7.31
C ALA A 165 -5.51 -2.01 8.66
N GLY A 166 -5.05 -3.25 8.77
CA GLY A 166 -5.18 -4.05 9.99
C GLY A 166 -6.56 -4.69 10.17
N TYR A 167 -7.39 -4.76 9.13
CA TYR A 167 -8.71 -5.40 9.20
C TYR A 167 -8.61 -6.91 9.37
N GLU A 168 -9.63 -7.51 9.96
CA GLU A 168 -9.76 -8.96 10.08
C GLU A 168 -10.29 -9.54 8.77
N ILE A 169 -9.55 -10.46 8.19
CA ILE A 169 -9.92 -11.09 6.92
C ILE A 169 -10.57 -12.44 7.20
N ILE A 170 -11.80 -12.61 6.72
CA ILE A 170 -12.54 -13.87 6.78
C ILE A 170 -12.58 -14.46 5.38
N ASP A 171 -11.68 -15.41 5.15
CA ASP A 171 -11.57 -16.14 3.89
C ASP A 171 -12.41 -17.43 3.94
N ASN A 172 -12.72 -17.98 2.76
CA ASN A 172 -13.49 -19.22 2.62
C ASN A 172 -13.17 -19.95 1.32
N LEU A 173 -13.63 -21.20 1.21
CA LEU A 173 -13.39 -22.05 0.04
C LEU A 173 -14.31 -21.72 -1.15
N GLY A 174 -15.38 -20.96 -0.92
CA GLY A 174 -16.35 -20.55 -1.92
C GLY A 174 -17.78 -21.09 -1.66
N PHE A 175 -18.72 -20.36 -2.21
CA PHE A 175 -20.15 -20.66 -2.09
C PHE A 175 -20.72 -21.14 -3.44
N LYS A 176 -21.83 -21.91 -3.36
CA LYS A 176 -22.55 -22.35 -4.55
C LYS A 176 -23.55 -21.30 -5.02
N THR A 177 -24.13 -20.56 -4.08
CA THR A 177 -25.07 -19.48 -4.38
C THR A 177 -24.69 -18.19 -3.66
N VAL A 178 -25.18 -17.08 -4.16
CA VAL A 178 -24.96 -15.75 -3.60
C VAL A 178 -25.61 -15.64 -2.21
N GLU A 179 -26.80 -16.24 -2.05
CA GLU A 179 -27.58 -16.21 -0.80
C GLU A 179 -26.85 -16.92 0.32
N GLU A 180 -26.25 -18.09 0.05
CA GLU A 180 -25.40 -18.80 1.02
C GLU A 180 -24.25 -17.94 1.50
N GLY A 181 -23.57 -17.25 0.55
CA GLY A 181 -22.46 -16.36 0.85
C GLY A 181 -22.88 -15.13 1.68
N ALA A 182 -24.00 -14.50 1.31
CA ALA A 182 -24.53 -13.34 2.04
C ALA A 182 -25.01 -13.73 3.46
N GLU A 183 -25.61 -14.90 3.63
CA GLU A 183 -26.00 -15.41 4.94
C GLU A 183 -24.78 -15.72 5.81
N ALA A 184 -23.74 -16.33 5.24
CA ALA A 184 -22.48 -16.59 5.94
C ALA A 184 -21.79 -15.29 6.37
N ALA A 185 -21.78 -14.25 5.53
CA ALA A 185 -21.24 -12.94 5.85
C ALA A 185 -22.00 -12.28 7.03
N ARG A 186 -23.33 -12.36 7.02
CA ARG A 186 -24.16 -11.87 8.16
C ARG A 186 -23.91 -12.62 9.45
N LYS A 187 -23.80 -13.95 9.39
CA LYS A 187 -23.45 -14.79 10.56
C LYS A 187 -22.07 -14.46 11.13
N ALA A 188 -21.13 -14.13 10.27
CA ALA A 188 -19.78 -13.71 10.67
C ALA A 188 -19.74 -12.29 11.26
N GLY A 189 -20.80 -11.51 11.10
CA GLY A 189 -20.85 -10.10 11.50
C GLY A 189 -19.88 -9.25 10.69
N ALA A 190 -19.87 -9.46 9.36
CA ALA A 190 -18.99 -8.74 8.46
C ALA A 190 -19.36 -7.26 8.36
N ASP A 191 -18.37 -6.38 8.43
CA ASP A 191 -18.51 -4.95 8.20
C ASP A 191 -18.37 -4.60 6.71
N ILE A 192 -17.57 -5.39 5.99
CA ILE A 192 -17.33 -5.29 4.55
C ILE A 192 -17.50 -6.66 3.92
N VAL A 193 -18.22 -6.73 2.81
CA VAL A 193 -18.34 -7.95 1.99
C VAL A 193 -17.72 -7.69 0.64
N VAL A 194 -16.71 -8.47 0.29
CA VAL A 194 -15.99 -8.36 -1.00
C VAL A 194 -16.41 -9.50 -1.91
N LEU A 195 -17.09 -9.19 -3.00
CA LEU A 195 -17.43 -10.16 -4.02
C LEU A 195 -16.19 -10.48 -4.86
N CYS A 196 -15.80 -11.76 -4.87
CA CYS A 196 -14.64 -12.28 -5.58
C CYS A 196 -15.09 -13.32 -6.61
N SER A 197 -15.04 -12.95 -7.90
CA SER A 197 -15.38 -13.79 -9.04
C SER A 197 -14.55 -13.42 -10.27
N SER A 198 -14.87 -13.93 -11.44
CA SER A 198 -14.28 -13.47 -12.71
C SER A 198 -14.95 -12.19 -13.22
N ASP A 199 -14.24 -11.44 -14.08
CA ASP A 199 -14.76 -10.18 -14.63
C ASP A 199 -16.07 -10.39 -15.42
N ASP A 200 -16.21 -11.52 -16.12
CA ASP A 200 -17.39 -11.87 -16.92
C ASP A 200 -18.61 -12.21 -16.06
N GLU A 201 -18.38 -12.72 -14.85
CA GLU A 201 -19.44 -13.16 -13.93
C GLU A 201 -20.01 -12.02 -13.06
N TYR A 202 -19.32 -10.87 -12.97
CA TYR A 202 -19.78 -9.76 -12.15
C TYR A 202 -21.08 -9.12 -12.62
N ALA A 203 -21.39 -9.19 -13.90
CA ALA A 203 -22.67 -8.70 -14.45
C ALA A 203 -23.87 -9.44 -13.84
N GLU A 204 -23.71 -10.75 -13.59
CA GLU A 204 -24.75 -11.61 -12.99
C GLU A 204 -24.71 -11.57 -11.47
N TYR A 205 -23.55 -11.87 -10.87
CA TYR A 205 -23.43 -11.99 -9.42
C TYR A 205 -23.41 -10.66 -8.69
N GLY A 206 -22.96 -9.57 -9.31
CA GLY A 206 -22.85 -8.25 -8.68
C GLY A 206 -24.16 -7.73 -8.12
N PRO A 207 -25.20 -7.52 -8.97
CA PRO A 207 -26.50 -7.02 -8.50
C PRO A 207 -27.20 -7.97 -7.53
N ALA A 208 -27.07 -9.30 -7.75
CA ALA A 208 -27.66 -10.32 -6.87
C ALA A 208 -27.02 -10.29 -5.49
N ALA A 209 -25.69 -10.23 -5.42
CA ALA A 209 -24.95 -10.18 -4.16
C ALA A 209 -25.18 -8.84 -3.43
N PHE A 210 -25.19 -7.72 -4.14
CA PHE A 210 -25.49 -6.42 -3.57
C PHE A 210 -26.87 -6.40 -2.90
N LYS A 211 -27.90 -6.92 -3.58
CA LYS A 211 -29.24 -7.04 -3.02
C LYS A 211 -29.30 -8.01 -1.83
N ALA A 212 -28.59 -9.13 -1.89
CA ALA A 212 -28.58 -10.12 -0.81
C ALA A 212 -27.84 -9.64 0.45
N VAL A 213 -26.76 -8.88 0.30
CA VAL A 213 -26.03 -8.26 1.42
C VAL A 213 -26.83 -7.09 2.00
N GLY A 214 -27.46 -6.25 1.16
CA GLY A 214 -28.24 -5.08 1.55
C GLY A 214 -27.43 -4.13 2.42
N ASP A 215 -28.09 -3.49 3.39
CA ASP A 215 -27.47 -2.51 4.29
C ASP A 215 -26.69 -3.13 5.45
N SER A 216 -26.53 -4.46 5.48
CA SER A 216 -25.87 -5.15 6.59
C SER A 216 -24.37 -4.96 6.62
N ALA A 217 -23.75 -4.66 5.49
CA ALA A 217 -22.30 -4.44 5.33
C ALA A 217 -22.00 -3.58 4.11
N ILE A 218 -20.82 -2.96 4.08
CA ILE A 218 -20.33 -2.24 2.91
C ILE A 218 -20.00 -3.28 1.82
N PHE A 219 -20.67 -3.16 0.67
CA PHE A 219 -20.45 -4.07 -0.46
C PHE A 219 -19.33 -3.56 -1.36
N VAL A 220 -18.43 -4.46 -1.78
CA VAL A 220 -17.25 -4.16 -2.60
C VAL A 220 -17.10 -5.21 -3.69
N ILE A 221 -16.70 -4.81 -4.89
CA ILE A 221 -16.31 -5.73 -5.97
C ILE A 221 -14.78 -5.79 -6.09
N ALA A 222 -14.22 -7.00 -6.13
CA ALA A 222 -12.80 -7.25 -6.34
C ALA A 222 -12.47 -7.28 -7.84
N GLY A 223 -12.29 -6.13 -8.45
CA GLY A 223 -11.99 -6.01 -9.88
C GLY A 223 -12.37 -4.66 -10.47
N ASN A 224 -12.11 -4.55 -11.77
CA ASN A 224 -12.56 -3.43 -12.60
C ASN A 224 -13.16 -4.00 -13.91
N PRO A 225 -14.34 -4.66 -13.82
CA PRO A 225 -14.94 -5.34 -14.96
C PRO A 225 -15.43 -4.36 -16.04
N ALA A 226 -15.58 -4.84 -17.26
CA ALA A 226 -16.10 -4.02 -18.37
C ALA A 226 -17.53 -3.50 -18.12
N CYS A 227 -18.34 -4.23 -17.32
CA CYS A 227 -19.71 -3.85 -16.94
C CYS A 227 -19.79 -2.87 -15.76
N ILE A 228 -18.71 -2.18 -15.40
CA ILE A 228 -18.65 -1.32 -14.21
C ILE A 228 -19.71 -0.22 -14.21
N GLU A 229 -20.07 0.33 -15.37
CA GLU A 229 -21.09 1.40 -15.45
C GLU A 229 -22.50 0.86 -15.15
N ASP A 230 -22.81 -0.37 -15.57
CA ASP A 230 -24.08 -1.04 -15.26
C ASP A 230 -24.15 -1.38 -13.76
N LEU A 231 -23.03 -1.80 -13.19
CA LEU A 231 -22.93 -2.07 -11.74
C LEU A 231 -23.09 -0.81 -10.90
N LYS A 232 -22.53 0.31 -11.33
CA LYS A 232 -22.74 1.63 -10.68
C LYS A 232 -24.21 2.07 -10.80
N ALA A 233 -24.84 1.85 -11.95
CA ALA A 233 -26.26 2.13 -12.12
C ALA A 233 -27.15 1.28 -11.20
N ALA A 234 -26.68 0.08 -10.81
CA ALA A 234 -27.33 -0.77 -9.82
C ALA A 234 -27.03 -0.35 -8.35
N GLY A 235 -26.26 0.73 -8.12
CA GLY A 235 -25.94 1.27 -6.80
C GLY A 235 -24.64 0.73 -6.18
N ILE A 236 -23.83 0.00 -6.93
CA ILE A 236 -22.57 -0.54 -6.43
C ILE A 236 -21.45 0.49 -6.65
N GLU A 237 -20.92 1.05 -5.57
CA GLU A 237 -19.98 2.19 -5.63
C GLU A 237 -18.53 1.80 -5.31
N ASN A 238 -18.30 0.69 -4.61
CA ASN A 238 -16.97 0.37 -4.09
C ASN A 238 -16.30 -0.73 -4.91
N TYR A 239 -15.10 -0.45 -5.38
CA TYR A 239 -14.29 -1.36 -6.20
C TYR A 239 -12.86 -1.37 -5.70
N VAL A 240 -12.24 -2.56 -5.63
CA VAL A 240 -10.82 -2.71 -5.31
C VAL A 240 -10.10 -3.46 -6.42
N HIS A 241 -9.06 -2.87 -6.97
CA HIS A 241 -8.30 -3.43 -8.09
C HIS A 241 -6.85 -2.90 -8.08
N VAL A 242 -5.99 -3.46 -8.92
CA VAL A 242 -4.55 -3.15 -8.97
C VAL A 242 -4.19 -1.69 -9.28
N ARG A 243 -5.13 -0.91 -9.83
CA ARG A 243 -4.91 0.51 -10.17
C ARG A 243 -5.42 1.47 -9.10
N CYS A 244 -6.04 0.96 -8.02
CA CYS A 244 -6.51 1.81 -6.91
C CYS A 244 -5.34 2.47 -6.18
N ASN A 245 -5.56 3.67 -5.68
CA ASN A 245 -4.74 4.21 -4.60
C ASN A 245 -5.15 3.52 -3.29
N VAL A 246 -4.33 2.56 -2.87
CA VAL A 246 -4.64 1.68 -1.73
C VAL A 246 -4.83 2.49 -0.45
N LEU A 247 -3.93 3.45 -0.21
CA LEU A 247 -3.96 4.26 1.01
C LEU A 247 -5.22 5.12 1.10
N GLU A 248 -5.56 5.84 0.05
CA GLU A 248 -6.77 6.69 0.00
C GLU A 248 -8.04 5.86 0.08
N THR A 249 -8.10 4.74 -0.64
CA THR A 249 -9.25 3.83 -0.59
C THR A 249 -9.46 3.28 0.81
N LEU A 250 -8.40 2.89 1.51
CA LEU A 250 -8.51 2.38 2.88
C LEU A 250 -8.86 3.49 3.89
N ARG A 251 -8.40 4.73 3.69
CA ARG A 251 -8.84 5.90 4.47
C ARG A 251 -10.34 6.17 4.30
N ASP A 252 -10.85 6.03 3.08
CA ASP A 252 -12.28 6.14 2.79
C ASP A 252 -13.09 5.05 3.52
N PHE A 253 -12.61 3.80 3.51
CA PHE A 253 -13.25 2.74 4.29
C PHE A 253 -13.21 2.99 5.81
N ASN A 254 -12.08 3.47 6.36
CA ASN A 254 -12.03 3.88 7.77
C ASN A 254 -13.09 4.95 8.07
N SER A 255 -13.24 5.93 7.20
CA SER A 255 -14.26 6.99 7.33
C SER A 255 -15.67 6.43 7.29
N LYS A 256 -15.99 5.56 6.33
CA LYS A 256 -17.30 4.89 6.21
C LYS A 256 -17.64 4.01 7.42
N LEU A 257 -16.62 3.44 8.06
CA LEU A 257 -16.74 2.63 9.27
C LEU A 257 -16.70 3.45 10.58
N ASN A 258 -16.64 4.80 10.49
CA ASN A 258 -16.51 5.72 11.62
C ASN A 258 -15.28 5.47 12.49
N ILE A 259 -14.18 5.01 11.91
CA ILE A 259 -12.88 4.88 12.55
C ILE A 259 -12.17 6.24 12.42
N LYS A 260 -11.93 6.89 13.57
CA LYS A 260 -11.33 8.22 13.65
C LYS A 260 -9.95 8.18 14.29
#